data_01c866c62ec113bc1df0176338e6468f
#
_entry.id   01c866c62ec113bc1df0176338e6468f
#
_cell.length_a   1.000
_cell.length_b   1.000
_cell.length_c   1.000
_cell.angle_alpha   90.00
_cell.angle_beta   90.00
_cell.angle_gamma   90.00
#
_symmetry.space_group_name_H-M   'P 1'
#
loop_
_entity.id
_entity.type
_entity.pdbx_description
1 polymer ?
#
loop_
_entity_poly.entity_id
_entity_poly.type
_entity_poly.pdbx_seq_one_letter_code
_entity_poly.pdbx_strand_id
1 'polypeptide(L)'
;MNAKAISGIALAGAAVAALGGTTQAAGQGLPKGSEPVTLDPSRFSTRINNPWWPMRQGSRWVYRETAPDRTRQRVVVTVTNRTKLIANGVRARVVRDVVTADGKPVEKTDDWYAQDRAGNIWYLGEHTLEFENGRPMSTRGSFEAGVDGAQAGVIMPARPRAGMSYRQEYYAGEAEDAGEIVARGQQAEVPFGHFKGVLMTKDVNRLEPDVLEFKFYARGVGPVLAIGVSGGADREELVSFRRGH
;
A
#
# COMPACT_ATOMS: atom_id res chain seq x y z
N MET A 1 7.24 -22.11 11.25
CA MET A 1 7.16 -21.92 9.78
C MET A 1 6.38 -20.64 9.57
N ASN A 2 7.08 -19.57 9.23
CA ASN A 2 6.50 -18.22 9.19
C ASN A 2 5.87 -18.00 7.81
N ALA A 3 4.55 -17.94 7.76
CA ALA A 3 3.87 -17.32 6.63
C ALA A 3 4.23 -15.83 6.65
N LYS A 4 5.03 -15.37 5.71
CA LYS A 4 5.31 -13.95 5.52
C LYS A 4 4.15 -13.36 4.72
N ALA A 5 3.26 -12.64 5.40
CA ALA A 5 2.50 -11.61 4.73
C ALA A 5 3.50 -10.58 4.20
N ILE A 6 3.27 -10.05 3.01
CA ILE A 6 4.13 -9.02 2.41
C ILE A 6 3.82 -7.69 3.10
N SER A 7 4.38 -7.53 4.30
CA SER A 7 4.55 -6.27 5.02
C SER A 7 5.97 -6.29 5.57
N GLY A 8 6.73 -5.24 5.26
CA GLY A 8 8.19 -5.17 5.42
C GLY A 8 8.71 -5.58 6.79
N ILE A 9 9.82 -6.33 6.79
CA ILE A 9 10.54 -6.77 7.98
C ILE A 9 11.69 -5.79 8.26
N ALA A 10 11.75 -5.28 9.50
CA ALA A 10 12.79 -4.40 10.00
C ALA A 10 13.94 -5.15 10.66
N LEU A 11 15.17 -4.60 10.50
CA LEU A 11 16.31 -4.81 11.39
C LEU A 11 16.95 -3.46 11.73
N ALA A 12 17.22 -3.26 13.02
CA ALA A 12 17.65 -2.01 13.60
C ALA A 12 19.09 -1.59 13.24
N GLY A 13 19.33 -0.29 13.09
CA GLY A 13 20.67 0.31 13.00
C GLY A 13 20.67 1.83 12.99
N ALA A 14 21.09 2.39 14.11
CA ALA A 14 21.69 3.70 14.42
C ALA A 14 21.44 4.97 13.58
N ALA A 15 21.08 6.02 14.30
CA ALA A 15 20.85 7.41 13.92
C ALA A 15 22.11 8.17 13.49
N VAL A 16 21.95 9.08 12.50
CA VAL A 16 22.74 10.32 12.36
C VAL A 16 21.80 11.46 11.98
N ALA A 17 21.83 12.51 12.77
CA ALA A 17 21.12 13.76 12.55
C ALA A 17 21.83 14.65 11.54
N ALA A 18 21.11 15.35 10.67
CA ALA A 18 21.57 16.55 9.99
C ALA A 18 20.45 17.49 9.58
N LEU A 19 20.75 18.73 9.71
CA LEU A 19 20.02 19.98 9.74
C LEU A 19 19.43 20.46 8.40
N GLY A 20 18.29 21.14 8.51
CA GLY A 20 18.04 22.41 7.83
C GLY A 20 17.78 22.39 6.34
N GLY A 21 16.59 22.79 5.90
CA GLY A 21 16.38 23.06 4.48
C GLY A 21 15.00 23.60 4.16
N THR A 22 14.96 24.73 3.69
CA THR A 22 14.02 25.65 3.06
C THR A 22 12.77 25.04 2.40
N THR A 23 11.65 25.65 2.73
CA THR A 23 10.34 25.55 2.06
C THR A 23 10.43 25.89 0.57
N GLN A 24 10.09 24.96 -0.28
CA GLN A 24 9.84 25.21 -1.70
C GLN A 24 8.42 24.78 -2.05
N ALA A 25 7.57 25.75 -2.31
CA ALA A 25 6.20 25.54 -2.76
C ALA A 25 6.16 25.38 -4.30
N ALA A 26 5.26 24.53 -4.75
CA ALA A 26 4.80 24.32 -6.13
C ALA A 26 5.78 23.60 -7.09
N GLY A 27 5.43 22.37 -7.44
CA GLY A 27 6.08 21.62 -8.53
C GLY A 27 6.97 20.47 -8.09
N GLN A 28 6.90 20.05 -6.83
CA GLN A 28 7.68 18.89 -6.36
C GLN A 28 7.16 17.62 -7.06
N GLY A 29 8.08 16.88 -7.68
CA GLY A 29 7.85 15.52 -8.14
C GLY A 29 7.38 14.64 -6.98
N LEU A 30 6.89 13.43 -7.28
CA LEU A 30 6.54 12.47 -6.23
C LEU A 30 7.78 12.13 -5.38
N PRO A 31 7.63 11.93 -4.05
CA PRO A 31 8.75 11.57 -3.19
C PRO A 31 9.38 10.24 -3.65
N LYS A 32 10.70 10.08 -3.52
CA LYS A 32 11.41 8.90 -4.01
C LYS A 32 12.27 8.18 -2.98
N GLY A 33 12.74 8.91 -1.98
CA GLY A 33 13.68 8.42 -0.98
C GLY A 33 13.20 8.71 0.43
N SER A 34 14.14 9.02 1.31
CA SER A 34 13.90 9.36 2.71
C SER A 34 13.56 10.84 2.93
N GLU A 35 13.51 11.64 1.85
CA GLU A 35 13.30 13.09 1.98
C GLU A 35 11.98 13.41 2.70
N PRO A 36 12.01 14.37 3.64
CA PRO A 36 10.79 14.81 4.31
C PRO A 36 9.79 15.41 3.34
N VAL A 37 8.51 15.10 3.55
CA VAL A 37 7.41 15.75 2.82
C VAL A 37 6.55 16.55 3.79
N THR A 38 6.29 17.82 3.43
CA THR A 38 5.31 18.64 4.15
C THR A 38 3.99 18.58 3.39
N LEU A 39 2.98 18.04 4.04
CA LEU A 39 1.63 17.93 3.49
C LEU A 39 0.78 19.08 4.04
N ASP A 40 0.12 19.82 3.15
CA ASP A 40 -0.91 20.78 3.52
C ASP A 40 -2.25 20.05 3.66
N PRO A 41 -2.79 19.87 4.90
CA PRO A 41 -4.02 19.11 5.12
C PRO A 41 -5.22 19.62 4.34
N SER A 42 -5.27 20.92 4.03
CA SER A 42 -6.35 21.55 3.25
C SER A 42 -6.44 21.05 1.82
N ARG A 43 -5.39 20.41 1.31
CA ARG A 43 -5.29 19.86 -0.05
C ARG A 43 -5.69 18.40 -0.14
N PHE A 44 -6.11 17.79 0.96
CA PHE A 44 -6.43 16.38 1.01
C PHE A 44 -7.92 16.12 1.23
N SER A 45 -8.36 14.97 0.78
CA SER A 45 -9.73 14.48 0.93
C SER A 45 -9.72 12.98 1.25
N THR A 46 -10.67 12.57 2.09
CA THR A 46 -10.98 11.15 2.34
C THR A 46 -11.83 10.53 1.22
N ARG A 47 -12.28 11.33 0.24
CA ARG A 47 -12.91 10.85 -0.97
C ARG A 47 -11.84 10.50 -2.00
N ILE A 48 -11.62 9.20 -2.19
CA ILE A 48 -10.59 8.68 -3.09
C ILE A 48 -11.27 8.17 -4.36
N ASN A 49 -11.10 8.91 -5.45
CA ASN A 49 -11.72 8.63 -6.75
C ASN A 49 -10.71 8.46 -7.89
N ASN A 50 -9.42 8.29 -7.56
CA ASN A 50 -8.40 7.97 -8.56
C ASN A 50 -8.88 6.80 -9.42
N PRO A 51 -8.83 6.90 -10.76
CA PRO A 51 -9.42 5.91 -11.65
C PRO A 51 -8.72 4.53 -11.60
N TRP A 52 -7.49 4.47 -11.10
CA TRP A 52 -6.75 3.22 -10.99
C TRP A 52 -6.98 2.49 -9.66
N TRP A 53 -7.42 3.22 -8.63
CA TRP A 53 -7.78 2.61 -7.35
C TRP A 53 -8.84 3.45 -6.62
N PRO A 54 -10.11 3.42 -7.07
CA PRO A 54 -11.17 4.17 -6.41
C PRO A 54 -11.58 3.48 -5.10
N MET A 55 -11.27 4.11 -3.98
CA MET A 55 -11.61 3.64 -2.64
C MET A 55 -12.92 4.28 -2.16
N ARG A 56 -14.05 3.92 -2.77
CA ARG A 56 -15.37 4.38 -2.31
C ARG A 56 -15.75 3.68 -1.02
N GLN A 57 -16.39 4.41 -0.09
CA GLN A 57 -16.88 3.83 1.16
C GLN A 57 -17.77 2.61 0.91
N GLY A 58 -17.49 1.50 1.61
CA GLY A 58 -18.19 0.23 1.43
C GLY A 58 -17.68 -0.62 0.26
N SER A 59 -16.71 -0.14 -0.54
CA SER A 59 -16.03 -1.00 -1.52
C SER A 59 -15.35 -2.15 -0.79
N ARG A 60 -15.42 -3.32 -1.41
CA ARG A 60 -14.85 -4.54 -0.84
C ARG A 60 -14.23 -5.39 -1.93
N TRP A 61 -12.98 -5.77 -1.74
CA TRP A 61 -12.25 -6.74 -2.54
C TRP A 61 -12.06 -8.02 -1.74
N VAL A 62 -12.09 -9.13 -2.40
CA VAL A 62 -11.71 -10.44 -1.85
C VAL A 62 -10.68 -11.03 -2.78
N TYR A 63 -9.53 -11.37 -2.22
CA TYR A 63 -8.47 -12.03 -2.97
C TYR A 63 -8.24 -13.45 -2.43
N ARG A 64 -7.69 -14.26 -3.30
CA ARG A 64 -7.03 -15.51 -2.96
C ARG A 64 -5.54 -15.26 -3.10
N GLU A 65 -4.84 -15.44 -2.02
CA GLU A 65 -3.39 -15.43 -2.00
C GLU A 65 -2.86 -16.87 -1.94
N THR A 66 -1.76 -17.12 -2.66
CA THR A 66 -1.00 -18.36 -2.60
C THR A 66 0.42 -17.98 -2.22
N ALA A 67 0.83 -18.33 -1.01
CA ALA A 67 2.17 -18.09 -0.50
C ALA A 67 3.22 -19.00 -1.19
N PRO A 68 4.53 -18.71 -1.07
CA PRO A 68 5.59 -19.51 -1.69
C PRO A 68 5.58 -20.98 -1.30
N ASP A 69 5.17 -21.31 -0.09
CA ASP A 69 4.99 -22.68 0.42
C ASP A 69 3.69 -23.36 -0.05
N ARG A 70 2.92 -22.66 -0.93
CA ARG A 70 1.60 -23.07 -1.44
C ARG A 70 0.48 -22.99 -0.40
N THR A 71 0.70 -22.44 0.77
CA THR A 71 -0.37 -22.11 1.71
C THR A 71 -1.34 -21.15 1.05
N ARG A 72 -2.64 -21.44 1.18
CA ARG A 72 -3.69 -20.56 0.65
C ARG A 72 -4.22 -19.67 1.74
N GLN A 73 -4.28 -18.39 1.42
CA GLN A 73 -4.85 -17.38 2.28
C GLN A 73 -6.00 -16.66 1.56
N ARG A 74 -6.87 -16.09 2.35
CA ARG A 74 -7.95 -15.26 1.86
C ARG A 74 -7.77 -13.86 2.42
N VAL A 75 -7.64 -12.88 1.52
CA VAL A 75 -7.48 -11.46 1.85
C VAL A 75 -8.79 -10.74 1.60
N VAL A 76 -9.23 -9.92 2.55
CA VAL A 76 -10.46 -9.12 2.45
C VAL A 76 -10.15 -7.68 2.76
N VAL A 77 -10.12 -6.84 1.72
CA VAL A 77 -9.94 -5.40 1.82
C VAL A 77 -11.29 -4.70 1.83
N THR A 78 -11.52 -3.82 2.78
CA THR A 78 -12.78 -3.07 2.92
C THR A 78 -12.52 -1.60 3.19
N VAL A 79 -13.07 -0.73 2.35
CA VAL A 79 -13.09 0.71 2.61
C VAL A 79 -14.16 1.00 3.67
N THR A 80 -13.72 1.33 4.88
CA THR A 80 -14.62 1.57 6.01
C THR A 80 -15.28 2.96 5.92
N ASN A 81 -16.25 3.23 6.79
CA ASN A 81 -16.78 4.58 7.01
C ASN A 81 -15.92 5.41 7.98
N ARG A 82 -14.89 4.81 8.59
CA ARG A 82 -14.02 5.47 9.56
C ARG A 82 -13.00 6.37 8.89
N THR A 83 -12.60 7.38 9.61
CA THR A 83 -11.47 8.26 9.27
C THR A 83 -10.53 8.37 10.47
N LYS A 84 -9.25 8.66 10.21
CA LYS A 84 -8.23 8.95 11.21
C LYS A 84 -7.60 10.31 10.91
N LEU A 85 -7.37 11.10 11.92
CA LEU A 85 -6.52 12.29 11.83
C LEU A 85 -5.07 11.84 12.07
N ILE A 86 -4.23 12.01 11.08
CA ILE A 86 -2.82 11.64 11.11
C ILE A 86 -2.02 12.74 11.83
N ALA A 87 -0.89 12.39 12.45
CA ALA A 87 -0.06 13.32 13.20
C ALA A 87 0.36 14.58 12.39
N ASN A 88 0.51 14.44 11.06
CA ASN A 88 0.77 15.57 10.15
C ASN A 88 -0.46 16.45 9.83
N GLY A 89 -1.60 16.21 10.48
CA GLY A 89 -2.84 16.96 10.34
C GLY A 89 -3.76 16.53 9.18
N VAL A 90 -3.34 15.60 8.31
CA VAL A 90 -4.18 15.09 7.23
C VAL A 90 -5.24 14.13 7.76
N ARG A 91 -6.49 14.31 7.32
CA ARG A 91 -7.57 13.33 7.62
C ARG A 91 -7.56 12.22 6.57
N ALA A 92 -7.32 11.01 7.00
CA ALA A 92 -7.26 9.81 6.17
C ALA A 92 -8.55 9.00 6.20
N ARG A 93 -8.82 8.26 5.14
CA ARG A 93 -9.79 7.16 5.07
C ARG A 93 -9.14 5.90 5.67
N VAL A 94 -9.86 5.21 6.53
CA VAL A 94 -9.41 3.90 7.03
C VAL A 94 -9.90 2.81 6.10
N VAL A 95 -8.96 2.07 5.54
CA VAL A 95 -9.21 0.84 4.78
C VAL A 95 -8.75 -0.33 5.63
N ARG A 96 -9.59 -1.34 5.77
CA ARG A 96 -9.28 -2.52 6.57
C ARG A 96 -8.93 -3.68 5.67
N ASP A 97 -7.77 -4.24 5.92
CA ASP A 97 -7.35 -5.52 5.38
C ASP A 97 -7.43 -6.62 6.44
N VAL A 98 -7.87 -7.81 6.05
CA VAL A 98 -7.90 -8.99 6.90
C VAL A 98 -7.43 -10.20 6.11
N VAL A 99 -6.30 -10.74 6.51
CA VAL A 99 -5.75 -11.99 5.98
C VAL A 99 -6.17 -13.16 6.86
N THR A 100 -6.68 -14.21 6.25
CA THR A 100 -7.08 -15.44 6.94
C THR A 100 -6.45 -16.67 6.30
N ALA A 101 -5.91 -17.56 7.12
CA ALA A 101 -5.48 -18.90 6.75
C ALA A 101 -6.35 -19.92 7.50
N ASP A 102 -6.88 -20.93 6.80
CA ASP A 102 -7.76 -21.95 7.37
C ASP A 102 -8.93 -21.37 8.20
N GLY A 103 -9.47 -20.23 7.74
CA GLY A 103 -10.57 -19.53 8.39
C GLY A 103 -10.21 -18.75 9.65
N LYS A 104 -8.93 -18.72 10.06
CA LYS A 104 -8.44 -17.96 11.21
C LYS A 104 -7.70 -16.72 10.76
N PRO A 105 -7.90 -15.56 11.40
CA PRO A 105 -7.09 -14.39 11.12
C PRO A 105 -5.62 -14.65 11.41
N VAL A 106 -4.75 -14.32 10.44
CA VAL A 106 -3.29 -14.30 10.60
C VAL A 106 -2.76 -12.87 10.60
N GLU A 107 -3.50 -11.94 9.95
CA GLU A 107 -3.18 -10.51 9.97
C GLU A 107 -4.45 -9.67 9.89
N LYS A 108 -4.42 -8.50 10.53
CA LYS A 108 -5.41 -7.42 10.38
C LYS A 108 -4.68 -6.09 10.33
N THR A 109 -4.92 -5.32 9.27
CA THR A 109 -4.35 -4.01 9.08
C THR A 109 -5.44 -2.95 8.90
N ASP A 110 -5.28 -1.81 9.53
CA ASP A 110 -6.03 -0.59 9.24
C ASP A 110 -5.08 0.38 8.54
N ASP A 111 -5.17 0.46 7.23
CA ASP A 111 -4.43 1.38 6.37
C ASP A 111 -5.07 2.76 6.35
N TRP A 112 -4.25 3.82 6.17
CA TRP A 112 -4.71 5.20 6.16
C TRP A 112 -4.34 5.89 4.85
N TYR A 113 -5.35 6.11 4.01
CA TYR A 113 -5.19 6.74 2.71
C TYR A 113 -5.91 8.09 2.63
N ALA A 114 -5.34 9.01 1.85
CA ALA A 114 -6.02 10.23 1.44
C ALA A 114 -5.66 10.58 -0.01
N GLN A 115 -6.53 11.31 -0.69
CA GLN A 115 -6.26 11.78 -2.05
C GLN A 115 -5.99 13.28 -2.02
N ASP A 116 -4.88 13.68 -2.66
CA ASP A 116 -4.57 15.10 -2.86
C ASP A 116 -5.40 15.72 -3.99
N ARG A 117 -5.35 17.05 -4.12
CA ARG A 117 -6.05 17.79 -5.17
C ARG A 117 -5.59 17.45 -6.59
N ALA A 118 -4.37 16.93 -6.76
CA ALA A 118 -3.87 16.46 -8.05
C ALA A 118 -4.45 15.10 -8.44
N GLY A 119 -4.98 14.35 -7.45
CA GLY A 119 -5.55 13.02 -7.62
C GLY A 119 -4.61 11.88 -7.26
N ASN A 120 -3.43 12.16 -6.67
CA ASN A 120 -2.57 11.12 -6.15
C ASN A 120 -3.18 10.53 -4.88
N ILE A 121 -3.09 9.20 -4.73
CA ILE A 121 -3.43 8.53 -3.47
C ILE A 121 -2.18 8.45 -2.62
N TRP A 122 -2.26 9.04 -1.44
CA TRP A 122 -1.19 9.03 -0.45
C TRP A 122 -1.42 7.96 0.58
N TYR A 123 -0.37 7.26 0.93
CA TYR A 123 -0.31 6.34 2.06
C TYR A 123 0.29 7.07 3.25
N LEU A 124 -0.48 7.13 4.32
CA LEU A 124 -0.19 7.96 5.49
C LEU A 124 0.17 7.13 6.72
N GLY A 125 0.17 5.82 6.56
CA GLY A 125 0.51 4.86 7.59
C GLY A 125 -0.50 3.73 7.71
N GLU A 126 -0.20 2.84 8.64
CA GLU A 126 -1.01 1.69 8.97
C GLU A 126 -0.89 1.29 10.44
N HIS A 127 -1.84 0.48 10.88
CA HIS A 127 -1.76 -0.26 12.12
C HIS A 127 -2.03 -1.73 11.86
N THR A 128 -0.98 -2.51 11.89
CA THR A 128 -0.99 -3.95 11.64
C THR A 128 -0.99 -4.73 12.95
N LEU A 129 -1.73 -5.83 12.96
CA LEU A 129 -1.73 -6.85 13.99
C LEU A 129 -1.56 -8.21 13.33
N GLU A 130 -0.42 -8.85 13.58
CA GLU A 130 -0.17 -10.25 13.23
C GLU A 130 -0.70 -11.17 14.33
N PHE A 131 -1.24 -12.32 13.95
CA PHE A 131 -1.84 -13.28 14.88
C PHE A 131 -1.18 -14.64 14.78
N GLU A 132 -0.90 -15.23 15.94
CA GLU A 132 -0.53 -16.63 16.07
C GLU A 132 -1.49 -17.30 17.08
N ASN A 133 -2.06 -18.43 16.68
CA ASN A 133 -3.03 -19.17 17.49
C ASN A 133 -4.20 -18.30 18.02
N GLY A 134 -4.63 -17.29 17.21
CA GLY A 134 -5.72 -16.37 17.55
C GLY A 134 -5.34 -15.25 18.53
N ARG A 135 -4.06 -15.10 18.88
CA ARG A 135 -3.56 -14.04 19.76
C ARG A 135 -2.70 -13.06 18.98
N PRO A 136 -2.85 -11.73 19.21
CA PRO A 136 -1.93 -10.76 18.64
C PRO A 136 -0.50 -11.00 19.12
N MET A 137 0.46 -11.05 18.19
CA MET A 137 1.87 -11.33 18.48
C MET A 137 2.79 -10.17 18.09
N SER A 138 2.44 -9.40 17.06
CA SER A 138 3.31 -8.35 16.52
C SER A 138 2.48 -7.21 15.97
N THR A 139 3.06 -6.01 15.98
CA THR A 139 2.58 -4.82 15.28
C THR A 139 3.60 -4.34 14.23
N ARG A 140 4.49 -5.23 13.81
CA ARG A 140 5.55 -4.92 12.85
C ARG A 140 4.96 -4.36 11.56
N GLY A 141 5.69 -3.41 10.92
CA GLY A 141 5.23 -2.68 9.75
C GLY A 141 4.36 -1.47 10.09
N SER A 142 3.78 -1.39 11.29
CA SER A 142 2.95 -0.25 11.66
C SER A 142 3.74 1.05 11.69
N PHE A 143 3.22 2.09 11.06
CA PHE A 143 3.80 3.42 11.10
C PHE A 143 2.72 4.50 10.95
N GLU A 144 3.04 5.72 11.35
CA GLU A 144 2.19 6.89 11.14
C GLU A 144 3.04 8.05 10.64
N ALA A 145 2.70 8.61 9.48
CA ALA A 145 3.41 9.74 8.91
C ALA A 145 3.41 10.94 9.87
N GLY A 146 4.61 11.44 10.19
CA GLY A 146 4.84 12.52 11.15
C GLY A 146 5.12 12.05 12.59
N VAL A 147 5.14 10.74 12.84
CA VAL A 147 5.56 10.14 14.12
C VAL A 147 6.93 9.49 13.93
N ASP A 148 7.85 9.69 14.87
CA ASP A 148 9.17 9.05 14.93
C ASP A 148 9.99 9.09 13.62
N GLY A 149 9.78 10.15 12.81
CA GLY A 149 10.47 10.33 11.54
C GLY A 149 9.85 9.62 10.34
N ALA A 150 8.76 8.89 10.56
CA ALA A 150 8.04 8.22 9.46
C ALA A 150 7.43 9.25 8.48
N GLN A 151 7.50 8.93 7.18
CA GLN A 151 7.08 9.81 6.09
C GLN A 151 5.98 9.16 5.24
N ALA A 152 5.00 9.97 4.86
CA ALA A 152 4.01 9.58 3.88
C ALA A 152 4.63 9.32 2.50
N GLY A 153 4.02 8.46 1.72
CA GLY A 153 4.34 8.26 0.32
C GLY A 153 3.10 8.21 -0.56
N VAL A 154 3.29 7.94 -1.83
CA VAL A 154 2.21 7.83 -2.82
C VAL A 154 2.04 6.38 -3.19
N ILE A 155 0.84 5.84 -3.00
CA ILE A 155 0.55 4.45 -3.39
C ILE A 155 0.03 4.35 -4.83
N MET A 156 -0.59 5.42 -5.35
CA MET A 156 -1.04 5.49 -6.74
C MET A 156 -0.97 6.93 -7.27
N PRO A 157 -0.12 7.22 -8.25
CA PRO A 157 -0.08 8.52 -8.92
C PRO A 157 -1.40 8.87 -9.62
N ALA A 158 -1.71 10.17 -9.69
CA ALA A 158 -2.89 10.68 -10.40
C ALA A 158 -2.85 10.38 -11.90
N ARG A 159 -1.66 10.48 -12.47
CA ARG A 159 -1.41 10.31 -13.92
C ARG A 159 -0.20 9.40 -14.13
N PRO A 160 -0.35 8.08 -13.90
CA PRO A 160 0.75 7.13 -13.99
C PRO A 160 1.31 7.07 -15.41
N ARG A 161 2.64 7.13 -15.55
CA ARG A 161 3.38 7.01 -16.81
C ARG A 161 4.53 6.04 -16.62
N ALA A 162 4.82 5.21 -17.60
CA ALA A 162 5.95 4.28 -17.58
C ALA A 162 7.27 5.01 -17.22
N GLY A 163 8.07 4.39 -16.37
CA GLY A 163 9.32 4.95 -15.83
C GLY A 163 9.13 5.92 -14.65
N MET A 164 7.89 6.21 -14.24
CA MET A 164 7.62 7.03 -13.05
C MET A 164 7.86 6.19 -11.80
N SER A 165 8.81 6.61 -10.96
CA SER A 165 9.09 5.99 -9.66
C SER A 165 8.70 6.92 -8.52
N TYR A 166 8.30 6.34 -7.40
CA TYR A 166 7.83 7.06 -6.21
C TYR A 166 8.02 6.20 -4.96
N ARG A 167 8.21 6.86 -3.82
CA ARG A 167 8.15 6.23 -2.51
C ARG A 167 6.69 5.94 -2.16
N GLN A 168 6.40 4.73 -1.68
CA GLN A 168 5.09 4.36 -1.18
C GLN A 168 4.97 4.64 0.32
N GLU A 169 6.04 4.41 1.06
CA GLU A 169 6.19 4.68 2.48
C GLU A 169 7.65 4.85 2.86
N TYR A 170 7.89 5.47 4.02
CA TYR A 170 9.23 5.51 4.59
C TYR A 170 9.15 5.62 6.12
N TYR A 171 9.63 4.61 6.78
CA TYR A 171 9.99 4.61 8.18
C TYR A 171 11.29 3.83 8.31
N ALA A 172 12.37 4.52 8.66
CA ALA A 172 13.73 4.00 8.58
C ALA A 172 13.90 2.66 9.32
N GLY A 173 14.27 1.63 8.57
CA GLY A 173 14.44 0.26 9.09
C GLY A 173 13.15 -0.50 9.40
N GLU A 174 11.98 0.09 9.17
CA GLU A 174 10.67 -0.53 9.49
C GLU A 174 9.78 -0.66 8.25
N ALA A 175 9.72 0.37 7.38
CA ALA A 175 8.88 0.39 6.19
C ALA A 175 9.54 1.28 5.11
N GLU A 176 10.07 0.71 4.04
CA GLU A 176 10.83 1.43 3.01
C GLU A 176 10.44 1.00 1.60
N ASP A 177 9.14 1.10 1.29
CA ASP A 177 8.60 0.63 0.02
C ASP A 177 8.60 1.72 -1.05
N ALA A 178 8.90 1.28 -2.27
CA ALA A 178 8.88 2.12 -3.45
C ALA A 178 8.21 1.42 -4.63
N GLY A 179 7.50 2.21 -5.43
CA GLY A 179 6.84 1.74 -6.64
C GLY A 179 7.41 2.38 -7.90
N GLU A 180 7.31 1.66 -9.00
CA GLU A 180 7.60 2.15 -10.35
C GLU A 180 6.47 1.76 -11.28
N ILE A 181 5.99 2.71 -12.08
CA ILE A 181 5.06 2.41 -13.17
C ILE A 181 5.84 1.75 -14.31
N VAL A 182 5.56 0.48 -14.56
CA VAL A 182 6.25 -0.29 -15.61
C VAL A 182 5.59 -0.08 -16.96
N ALA A 183 4.27 -0.30 -17.03
CA ALA A 183 3.55 -0.26 -18.31
C ALA A 183 2.06 0.04 -18.13
N ARG A 184 1.44 0.45 -19.25
CA ARG A 184 -0.01 0.57 -19.39
C ARG A 184 -0.47 -0.28 -20.56
N GLY A 185 -1.73 -0.63 -20.59
CA GLY A 185 -2.29 -1.43 -21.67
C GLY A 185 -2.07 -2.94 -21.54
N GLN A 186 -1.61 -3.40 -20.36
CA GLN A 186 -1.43 -4.80 -20.06
C GLN A 186 -2.76 -5.54 -19.94
N GLN A 187 -2.71 -6.86 -19.81
CA GLN A 187 -3.86 -7.71 -19.55
C GLN A 187 -3.61 -8.50 -18.26
N ALA A 188 -4.68 -8.81 -17.54
CA ALA A 188 -4.65 -9.69 -16.38
C ALA A 188 -5.88 -10.60 -16.41
N GLU A 189 -5.67 -11.88 -16.14
CA GLU A 189 -6.72 -12.88 -15.96
C GLU A 189 -6.66 -13.42 -14.54
N VAL A 190 -7.77 -13.32 -13.84
CA VAL A 190 -7.93 -13.72 -12.43
C VAL A 190 -9.32 -14.37 -12.28
N PRO A 191 -9.60 -15.06 -11.16
CA PRO A 191 -10.91 -15.72 -10.96
C PRO A 191 -12.12 -14.79 -11.10
N PHE A 192 -11.97 -13.50 -10.81
CA PHE A 192 -13.05 -12.53 -10.97
C PHE A 192 -13.33 -12.19 -12.44
N GLY A 193 -12.35 -12.31 -13.33
CA GLY A 193 -12.52 -12.06 -14.77
C GLY A 193 -11.24 -11.68 -15.51
N HIS A 194 -11.41 -11.37 -16.79
CA HIS A 194 -10.34 -10.92 -17.67
C HIS A 194 -10.38 -9.39 -17.81
N PHE A 195 -9.23 -8.76 -17.57
CA PHE A 195 -9.07 -7.31 -17.63
C PHE A 195 -8.13 -6.91 -18.76
N LYS A 196 -8.50 -5.89 -19.52
CA LYS A 196 -7.69 -5.25 -20.57
C LYS A 196 -7.36 -3.83 -20.19
N GLY A 197 -6.27 -3.29 -20.74
CA GLY A 197 -5.84 -1.91 -20.48
C GLY A 197 -5.34 -1.69 -19.04
N VAL A 198 -4.81 -2.74 -18.44
CA VAL A 198 -4.35 -2.75 -17.05
C VAL A 198 -3.07 -1.93 -16.91
N LEU A 199 -2.93 -1.22 -15.79
CA LEU A 199 -1.69 -0.59 -15.35
C LEU A 199 -0.86 -1.63 -14.60
N MET A 200 0.43 -1.70 -14.89
CA MET A 200 1.40 -2.56 -14.20
C MET A 200 2.41 -1.72 -13.44
N THR A 201 2.59 -2.01 -12.16
CA THR A 201 3.66 -1.46 -11.32
C THR A 201 4.68 -2.52 -10.98
N LYS A 202 5.85 -2.06 -10.59
CA LYS A 202 6.89 -2.85 -9.94
C LYS A 202 7.07 -2.27 -8.53
N ASP A 203 6.92 -3.11 -7.54
CA ASP A 203 7.05 -2.74 -6.16
C ASP A 203 8.31 -3.39 -5.58
N VAL A 204 9.09 -2.62 -4.84
CA VAL A 204 10.36 -3.02 -4.23
C VAL A 204 10.41 -2.52 -2.80
N ASN A 205 11.00 -3.31 -1.92
CA ASN A 205 11.29 -2.94 -0.54
C ASN A 205 12.81 -2.83 -0.36
N ARG A 206 13.30 -1.69 0.13
CA ARG A 206 14.74 -1.48 0.34
C ARG A 206 15.31 -2.33 1.47
N LEU A 207 14.48 -2.76 2.40
CA LEU A 207 14.86 -3.66 3.49
C LEU A 207 14.96 -5.11 3.03
N GLU A 208 14.31 -5.44 1.91
CA GLU A 208 14.31 -6.77 1.29
C GLU A 208 14.65 -6.65 -0.21
N PRO A 209 15.91 -6.30 -0.57
CA PRO A 209 16.29 -5.96 -1.95
C PRO A 209 16.14 -7.12 -2.95
N ASP A 210 16.06 -8.36 -2.45
CA ASP A 210 15.84 -9.55 -3.26
C ASP A 210 14.36 -9.78 -3.60
N VAL A 211 13.44 -9.06 -2.91
CA VAL A 211 12.00 -9.15 -3.15
C VAL A 211 11.59 -8.20 -4.27
N LEU A 212 10.92 -8.75 -5.26
CA LEU A 212 10.35 -8.02 -6.38
C LEU A 212 8.95 -8.51 -6.66
N GLU A 213 8.00 -7.57 -6.65
CA GLU A 213 6.61 -7.83 -6.94
C GLU A 213 6.11 -6.98 -8.11
N PHE A 214 5.22 -7.53 -8.94
CA PHE A 214 4.43 -6.78 -9.92
C PHE A 214 2.96 -6.75 -9.50
N LYS A 215 2.37 -5.55 -9.50
CA LYS A 215 0.94 -5.34 -9.26
C LYS A 215 0.23 -4.86 -10.52
N PHE A 216 -0.98 -5.34 -10.72
CA PHE A 216 -1.81 -5.04 -11.88
C PHE A 216 -3.10 -4.37 -11.43
N TYR A 217 -3.37 -3.18 -11.96
CA TYR A 217 -4.52 -2.36 -11.57
C TYR A 217 -5.48 -2.20 -12.74
N ALA A 218 -6.74 -2.58 -12.55
CA ALA A 218 -7.80 -2.36 -13.52
C ALA A 218 -8.56 -1.05 -13.22
N ARG A 219 -8.82 -0.25 -14.26
CA ARG A 219 -9.55 1.02 -14.09
C ARG A 219 -10.94 0.80 -13.48
N GLY A 220 -11.26 1.59 -12.46
CA GLY A 220 -12.55 1.52 -11.76
C GLY A 220 -12.68 0.37 -10.76
N VAL A 221 -11.65 -0.49 -10.67
CA VAL A 221 -11.60 -1.60 -9.72
C VAL A 221 -10.49 -1.42 -8.69
N GLY A 222 -9.26 -1.19 -9.12
CA GLY A 222 -8.07 -1.17 -8.26
C GLY A 222 -7.17 -2.35 -8.58
N PRO A 223 -6.35 -2.82 -7.61
CA PRO A 223 -5.50 -3.99 -7.79
C PRO A 223 -6.34 -5.23 -8.08
N VAL A 224 -5.93 -6.00 -9.09
CA VAL A 224 -6.60 -7.24 -9.50
C VAL A 224 -5.68 -8.44 -9.41
N LEU A 225 -4.36 -8.22 -9.47
CA LEU A 225 -3.36 -9.26 -9.43
C LEU A 225 -2.07 -8.70 -8.84
N ALA A 226 -1.43 -9.44 -7.93
CA ALA A 226 -0.05 -9.24 -7.51
C ALA A 226 0.73 -10.53 -7.70
N ILE A 227 2.01 -10.42 -8.13
CA ILE A 227 2.87 -11.56 -8.42
C ILE A 227 4.27 -11.27 -7.90
N GLY A 228 4.72 -12.06 -6.92
CA GLY A 228 6.11 -12.14 -6.53
C GLY A 228 6.92 -12.85 -7.61
N VAL A 229 7.99 -12.22 -8.11
CA VAL A 229 8.85 -12.78 -9.16
C VAL A 229 10.29 -13.00 -8.71
N SER A 230 10.65 -12.46 -7.55
CA SER A 230 11.93 -12.66 -6.87
C SER A 230 11.75 -12.54 -5.37
N GLY A 231 12.54 -13.27 -4.58
CA GLY A 231 12.46 -13.30 -3.12
C GLY A 231 11.22 -13.97 -2.54
N GLY A 232 10.30 -14.38 -3.39
CA GLY A 232 9.05 -15.07 -3.10
C GLY A 232 8.42 -15.55 -4.40
N ALA A 233 7.38 -16.36 -4.30
CA ALA A 233 6.59 -16.84 -5.44
C ALA A 233 5.09 -16.73 -5.11
N ASP A 234 4.76 -15.74 -4.32
CA ASP A 234 3.40 -15.43 -3.90
C ASP A 234 2.60 -14.87 -5.07
N ARG A 235 1.31 -15.17 -5.01
CA ARG A 235 0.37 -14.72 -6.03
C ARG A 235 -0.95 -14.38 -5.37
N GLU A 236 -1.36 -13.12 -5.47
CA GLU A 236 -2.65 -12.64 -5.01
C GLU A 236 -3.56 -12.32 -6.19
N GLU A 237 -4.74 -12.92 -6.23
CA GLU A 237 -5.70 -12.85 -7.33
C GLU A 237 -7.07 -12.39 -6.86
N LEU A 238 -7.63 -11.40 -7.53
CA LEU A 238 -8.99 -10.93 -7.24
C LEU A 238 -10.02 -12.04 -7.54
N VAL A 239 -10.81 -12.40 -6.52
CA VAL A 239 -11.90 -13.38 -6.59
C VAL A 239 -13.25 -12.69 -6.64
N SER A 240 -13.40 -11.56 -5.95
CA SER A 240 -14.66 -10.83 -5.89
C SER A 240 -14.43 -9.35 -5.63
N PHE A 241 -15.20 -8.51 -6.31
CA PHE A 241 -15.23 -7.06 -6.09
C PHE A 241 -16.66 -6.56 -5.98
N ARG A 242 -16.91 -5.77 -4.94
CA ARG A 242 -18.15 -5.01 -4.78
C ARG A 242 -17.80 -3.53 -4.63
N ARG A 243 -18.34 -2.73 -5.53
CA ARG A 243 -18.19 -1.27 -5.44
C ARG A 243 -19.06 -0.71 -4.32
N GLY A 244 -18.48 0.21 -3.55
CA GLY A 244 -19.20 1.02 -2.57
C GLY A 244 -19.95 2.22 -3.19
N HIS A 245 -20.55 2.99 -2.34
CA HIS A 245 -21.37 4.16 -2.69
C HIS A 245 -20.56 5.43 -2.89
#